data_3345614c414a06d7fe04e50b04da87ce
#
_entry.id   3345614c414a06d7fe04e50b04da87ce
#
_cell.length_a   1.000
_cell.length_b   1.000
_cell.length_c   1.000
_cell.angle_alpha   90.00
_cell.angle_beta   90.00
_cell.angle_gamma   90.00
#
_symmetry.space_group_name_H-M   'P 1'
#
loop_
_entity.id
_entity.type
_entity.pdbx_description
1 polymer ?
#
loop_
_entity_poly.entity_id
_entity_poly.type
_entity_poly.pdbx_seq_one_letter_code
_entity_poly.pdbx_strand_id
1 'polypeptide(L)'
;MIIDASLVIDVVADPGLRGDAARAALAAVPAAEKLLAPGHFAFEVMSGLGAAANRPSHPLQLADLAIALQAAAALEIVIEGTPWSDVNRAWTLAQGSLRYADAIYVAAAERHEMALLTADSQIERSGALIKCEVITIKPATER
;
A
#
# COMPACT_ATOMS: atom_id res chain seq x y z
N MET A 1 7.23 -9.74 -1.43
CA MET A 1 5.94 -9.16 -1.02
C MET A 1 5.72 -7.85 -1.76
N ILE A 2 4.57 -7.66 -2.36
CA ILE A 2 4.18 -6.39 -2.94
C ILE A 2 3.55 -5.52 -1.84
N ILE A 3 3.98 -4.26 -1.76
CA ILE A 3 3.56 -3.33 -0.71
C ILE A 3 2.69 -2.22 -1.32
N ASP A 4 1.48 -2.07 -0.79
CA ASP A 4 0.58 -0.98 -1.16
C ASP A 4 0.96 0.31 -0.44
N ALA A 5 0.80 1.44 -1.11
CA ALA A 5 1.04 2.77 -0.55
C ALA A 5 0.23 3.04 0.73
N SER A 6 -1.00 2.53 0.83
CA SER A 6 -1.84 2.67 2.02
C SER A 6 -1.16 2.17 3.30
N LEU A 7 -0.45 1.05 3.20
CA LEU A 7 0.29 0.50 4.33
C LEU A 7 1.43 1.44 4.77
N VAL A 8 2.20 1.94 3.82
CA VAL A 8 3.34 2.82 4.11
C VAL A 8 2.87 4.15 4.70
N ILE A 9 1.77 4.70 4.21
CA ILE A 9 1.17 5.91 4.78
C ILE A 9 0.84 5.69 6.26
N ASP A 10 0.20 4.58 6.61
CA ASP A 10 -0.10 4.26 8.00
C ASP A 10 1.18 4.05 8.83
N VAL A 11 2.21 3.39 8.27
CA VAL A 11 3.50 3.16 8.95
C VAL A 11 4.17 4.47 9.36
N VAL A 12 4.21 5.44 8.45
CA VAL A 12 5.01 6.68 8.66
C VAL A 12 4.22 7.83 9.24
N ALA A 13 2.90 7.80 9.17
CA ALA A 13 2.07 8.96 9.51
C ALA A 13 1.01 8.71 10.57
N ASP A 14 0.67 7.47 10.89
CA ASP A 14 -0.37 7.17 11.88
C ASP A 14 0.26 6.76 13.22
N PRO A 15 0.11 7.57 14.29
CA PRO A 15 0.64 7.24 15.61
C PRO A 15 -0.28 6.34 16.44
N GLY A 16 -1.48 6.04 15.94
CA GLY A 16 -2.50 5.24 16.62
C GLY A 16 -2.48 3.77 16.25
N LEU A 17 -3.58 3.09 16.53
CA LEU A 17 -3.71 1.63 16.33
C LEU A 17 -3.51 1.18 14.88
N ARG A 18 -3.91 1.98 13.91
CA ARG A 18 -3.68 1.68 12.49
C ARG A 18 -2.19 1.65 12.16
N GLY A 19 -1.46 2.66 12.58
CA GLY A 19 -0.02 2.73 12.38
C GLY A 19 0.71 1.61 13.13
N ASP A 20 0.28 1.29 14.35
CA ASP A 20 0.86 0.19 15.13
C ASP A 20 0.68 -1.15 14.40
N ALA A 21 -0.52 -1.41 13.89
CA ALA A 21 -0.81 -2.62 13.12
C ALA A 21 0.01 -2.69 11.83
N ALA A 22 0.13 -1.57 11.11
CA ALA A 22 0.91 -1.48 9.88
C ALA A 22 2.41 -1.71 10.14
N ARG A 23 2.96 -1.08 11.18
CA ARG A 23 4.37 -1.28 11.58
C ARG A 23 4.64 -2.72 11.99
N ALA A 24 3.75 -3.33 12.76
CA ALA A 24 3.87 -4.73 13.16
C ALA A 24 3.82 -5.68 11.96
N ALA A 25 2.92 -5.43 11.00
CA ALA A 25 2.79 -6.23 9.79
C ALA A 25 4.05 -6.15 8.92
N LEU A 26 4.59 -4.96 8.74
CA LEU A 26 5.83 -4.76 7.96
C LEU A 26 7.03 -5.42 8.64
N ALA A 27 7.14 -5.30 9.97
CA ALA A 27 8.20 -5.94 10.75
C ALA A 27 8.11 -7.47 10.73
N ALA A 28 6.92 -8.04 10.55
CA ALA A 28 6.71 -9.48 10.47
C ALA A 28 7.11 -10.10 9.11
N VAL A 29 7.33 -9.28 8.08
CA VAL A 29 7.83 -9.79 6.79
C VAL A 29 9.24 -10.32 6.98
N PRO A 30 9.54 -11.58 6.55
CA PRO A 30 10.88 -12.14 6.70
C PRO A 30 11.96 -11.24 6.07
N ALA A 31 13.09 -11.06 6.74
CA ALA A 31 14.17 -10.17 6.28
C ALA A 31 14.75 -10.56 4.91
N ALA A 32 14.68 -11.85 4.55
CA ALA A 32 15.12 -12.33 3.23
C ALA A 32 14.13 -12.05 2.10
N GLU A 33 12.91 -11.66 2.42
CA GLU A 33 11.87 -11.40 1.42
C GLU A 33 12.02 -9.98 0.87
N LYS A 34 12.03 -9.86 -0.46
CA LYS A 34 12.08 -8.54 -1.12
C LYS A 34 10.75 -7.82 -0.96
N LEU A 35 10.83 -6.52 -0.67
CA LEU A 35 9.69 -5.61 -0.68
C LEU A 35 9.70 -4.86 -2.02
N LEU A 36 8.64 -5.04 -2.80
CA LEU A 36 8.50 -4.47 -4.13
C LEU A 36 7.24 -3.61 -4.22
N ALA A 37 7.27 -2.62 -5.09
CA ALA A 37 6.08 -1.82 -5.41
C ALA A 37 6.12 -1.39 -6.88
N PRO A 38 4.95 -1.21 -7.52
CA PRO A 38 4.88 -0.70 -8.89
C PRO A 38 5.21 0.78 -8.99
N GLY A 39 5.40 1.26 -10.23
CA GLY A 39 5.94 2.59 -10.51
C GLY A 39 5.16 3.78 -9.94
N HIS A 40 3.85 3.65 -9.71
CA HIS A 40 3.03 4.73 -9.15
C HIS A 40 3.07 4.81 -7.60
N PHE A 41 3.76 3.90 -6.94
CA PHE A 41 3.81 3.78 -5.49
C PHE A 41 4.28 5.07 -4.81
N ALA A 42 5.41 5.63 -5.21
CA ALA A 42 5.95 6.83 -4.58
C ALA A 42 5.01 8.04 -4.73
N PHE A 43 4.38 8.19 -5.89
CA PHE A 43 3.38 9.22 -6.12
C PHE A 43 2.18 9.04 -5.18
N GLU A 44 1.69 7.83 -5.02
CA GLU A 44 0.55 7.55 -4.13
C GLU A 44 0.90 7.78 -2.66
N VAL A 45 2.12 7.45 -2.23
CA VAL A 45 2.59 7.76 -0.87
C VAL A 45 2.57 9.27 -0.65
N MET A 46 3.17 10.04 -1.55
CA MET A 46 3.18 11.49 -1.47
C MET A 46 1.76 12.07 -1.45
N SER A 47 0.91 11.63 -2.37
CA SER A 47 -0.47 12.11 -2.50
C SER A 47 -1.30 11.76 -1.26
N GLY A 48 -1.16 10.56 -0.72
CA GLY A 48 -1.85 10.13 0.49
C GLY A 48 -1.40 10.86 1.74
N LEU A 49 -0.10 11.12 1.88
CA LEU A 49 0.44 11.93 2.98
C LEU A 49 -0.06 13.38 2.91
N GLY A 50 -0.06 13.97 1.72
CA GLY A 50 -0.60 15.31 1.51
C GLY A 50 -2.09 15.39 1.85
N ALA A 51 -2.88 14.42 1.45
CA ALA A 51 -4.29 14.34 1.80
C ALA A 51 -4.51 14.19 3.32
N ALA A 52 -3.69 13.37 3.99
CA ALA A 52 -3.75 13.22 5.45
C ALA A 52 -3.42 14.53 6.16
N ALA A 53 -2.37 15.23 5.76
CA ALA A 53 -1.95 16.50 6.35
C ALA A 53 -3.01 17.61 6.20
N ASN A 54 -3.87 17.51 5.21
CA ASN A 54 -4.96 18.46 4.98
C ASN A 54 -6.27 18.10 5.72
N ARG A 55 -6.31 16.97 6.42
CA ARG A 55 -7.47 16.61 7.25
C ARG A 55 -7.32 17.21 8.64
N PRO A 56 -8.33 17.98 9.14
CA PRO A 56 -8.22 18.61 10.47
C PRO A 56 -8.04 17.61 11.62
N SER A 57 -8.56 16.40 11.46
CA SER A 57 -8.50 15.34 12.48
C SER A 57 -7.23 14.49 12.44
N HIS A 58 -6.39 14.65 11.41
CA HIS A 58 -5.16 13.86 11.29
C HIS A 58 -3.99 14.56 12.00
N PRO A 59 -3.16 13.82 12.77
CA PRO A 59 -2.04 14.43 13.51
C PRO A 59 -0.88 14.91 12.63
N LEU A 60 -0.76 14.40 11.38
CA LEU A 60 0.29 14.82 10.45
C LEU A 60 0.08 16.28 10.04
N GLN A 61 1.12 17.09 10.17
CA GLN A 61 1.14 18.47 9.72
C GLN A 61 1.89 18.60 8.40
N LEU A 62 1.57 19.63 7.59
CA LEU A 62 2.30 19.89 6.33
C LEU A 62 3.81 20.04 6.55
N ALA A 63 4.22 20.63 7.68
CA ALA A 63 5.63 20.79 8.03
C ALA A 63 6.35 19.44 8.22
N ASP A 64 5.63 18.38 8.56
CA ASP A 64 6.19 17.05 8.82
C ASP A 64 6.26 16.17 7.55
N LEU A 65 5.70 16.65 6.44
CA LEU A 65 5.57 15.85 5.21
C LEU A 65 6.92 15.37 4.69
N ALA A 66 7.93 16.23 4.70
CA ALA A 66 9.28 15.89 4.24
C ALA A 66 9.91 14.77 5.10
N ILE A 67 9.69 14.82 6.42
CA ILE A 67 10.18 13.81 7.35
C ILE A 67 9.47 12.48 7.10
N ALA A 68 8.16 12.49 6.89
CA ALA A 68 7.38 11.30 6.57
C ALA A 68 7.82 10.66 5.25
N LEU A 69 8.10 11.46 4.22
CA LEU A 69 8.62 10.98 2.94
C LEU A 69 10.00 10.35 3.08
N GLN A 70 10.89 10.94 3.89
CA GLN A 70 12.21 10.37 4.19
C GLN A 70 12.06 9.02 4.92
N ALA A 71 11.15 8.93 5.87
CA ALA A 71 10.87 7.67 6.57
C ALA A 71 10.34 6.60 5.62
N ALA A 72 9.47 6.95 4.69
CA ALA A 72 8.98 6.05 3.66
C ALA A 72 10.12 5.53 2.75
N ALA A 73 11.00 6.42 2.32
CA ALA A 73 12.17 6.06 1.50
C ALA A 73 13.12 5.11 2.25
N ALA A 74 13.26 5.29 3.57
CA ALA A 74 14.14 4.47 4.40
C ALA A 74 13.62 3.02 4.60
N LEU A 75 12.40 2.70 4.21
CA LEU A 75 11.87 1.34 4.27
C LEU A 75 12.47 0.40 3.21
N GLU A 76 13.24 0.94 2.27
CA GLU A 76 13.95 0.17 1.23
C GLU A 76 13.01 -0.69 0.35
N ILE A 77 11.80 -0.19 0.09
CA ILE A 77 10.88 -0.81 -0.86
C ILE A 77 11.38 -0.51 -2.27
N VAL A 78 11.66 -1.56 -3.04
CA VAL A 78 12.15 -1.42 -4.41
C VAL A 78 10.98 -1.10 -5.33
N ILE A 79 11.05 0.06 -5.98
CA ILE A 79 10.05 0.48 -6.97
C ILE A 79 10.48 -0.01 -8.35
N GLU A 80 9.60 -0.73 -9.03
CA GLU A 80 9.85 -1.26 -10.36
C GLU A 80 8.93 -0.60 -11.40
N GLY A 81 9.32 -0.70 -12.68
CA GLY A 81 8.46 -0.28 -13.77
C GLY A 81 7.22 -1.13 -13.87
N THR A 82 6.13 -0.55 -14.39
CA THR A 82 4.88 -1.27 -14.66
C THR A 82 4.84 -1.67 -16.13
N PRO A 83 4.99 -2.97 -16.45
CA PRO A 83 4.92 -3.43 -17.84
C PRO A 83 3.49 -3.35 -18.38
N TRP A 84 3.35 -3.24 -19.69
CA TRP A 84 2.03 -3.21 -20.34
C TRP A 84 1.18 -4.44 -20.03
N SER A 85 1.80 -5.60 -19.79
CA SER A 85 1.06 -6.81 -19.37
C SER A 85 0.34 -6.60 -18.04
N ASP A 86 0.94 -5.91 -17.08
CA ASP A 86 0.29 -5.55 -15.82
C ASP A 86 -0.85 -4.56 -16.03
N VAL A 87 -0.67 -3.59 -16.93
CA VAL A 87 -1.73 -2.61 -17.28
C VAL A 87 -2.93 -3.33 -17.88
N ASN A 88 -2.71 -4.27 -18.81
CA ASN A 88 -3.78 -5.06 -19.41
C ASN A 88 -4.52 -5.92 -18.38
N ARG A 89 -3.78 -6.55 -17.48
CA ARG A 89 -4.39 -7.34 -16.40
C ARG A 89 -5.17 -6.46 -15.43
N ALA A 90 -4.63 -5.31 -15.08
CA ALA A 90 -5.29 -4.34 -14.21
C ALA A 90 -6.60 -3.83 -14.83
N TRP A 91 -6.61 -3.56 -16.12
CA TRP A 91 -7.83 -3.19 -16.84
C TRP A 91 -8.92 -4.24 -16.68
N THR A 92 -8.58 -5.52 -16.84
CA THR A 92 -9.53 -6.62 -16.66
C THR A 92 -10.06 -6.69 -15.22
N LEU A 93 -9.17 -6.55 -14.23
CA LEU A 93 -9.53 -6.56 -12.81
C LEU A 93 -10.42 -5.37 -12.42
N ALA A 94 -10.23 -4.22 -13.04
CA ALA A 94 -10.91 -2.98 -12.70
C ALA A 94 -12.27 -2.80 -13.40
N GLN A 95 -12.80 -3.84 -14.06
CA GLN A 95 -14.13 -3.77 -14.72
C GLN A 95 -15.29 -3.68 -13.73
N GLY A 96 -15.07 -3.97 -12.47
CA GLY A 96 -16.04 -3.82 -11.37
C GLY A 96 -15.70 -2.64 -10.48
N SER A 97 -15.68 -2.88 -9.18
CA SER A 97 -15.46 -1.84 -8.15
C SER A 97 -14.00 -1.60 -7.78
N LEU A 98 -13.07 -2.42 -8.29
CA LEU A 98 -11.64 -2.24 -8.00
C LEU A 98 -11.09 -1.03 -8.78
N ARG A 99 -10.45 -0.10 -8.07
CA ARG A 99 -9.85 1.09 -8.68
C ARG A 99 -8.65 0.70 -9.55
N TYR A 100 -8.37 1.48 -10.59
CA TYR A 100 -7.23 1.25 -11.50
C TYR A 100 -5.90 1.18 -10.75
N ALA A 101 -5.64 2.10 -9.84
CA ALA A 101 -4.41 2.13 -9.06
C ALA A 101 -4.23 0.85 -8.23
N ASP A 102 -5.30 0.38 -7.57
CA ASP A 102 -5.27 -0.84 -6.77
C ASP A 102 -5.09 -2.08 -7.65
N ALA A 103 -5.70 -2.09 -8.82
CA ALA A 103 -5.57 -3.19 -9.78
C ALA A 103 -4.12 -3.37 -10.28
N ILE A 104 -3.35 -2.29 -10.38
CA ILE A 104 -1.91 -2.37 -10.73
C ILE A 104 -1.11 -3.10 -9.64
N TYR A 105 -1.39 -2.87 -8.36
CA TYR A 105 -0.76 -3.62 -7.27
C TYR A 105 -1.07 -5.11 -7.36
N VAL A 106 -2.34 -5.44 -7.61
CA VAL A 106 -2.77 -6.83 -7.76
C VAL A 106 -2.08 -7.49 -8.96
N ALA A 107 -2.05 -6.83 -10.10
CA ALA A 107 -1.39 -7.34 -11.30
C ALA A 107 0.10 -7.61 -11.08
N ALA A 108 0.80 -6.69 -10.40
CA ALA A 108 2.21 -6.88 -10.04
C ALA A 108 2.40 -8.08 -9.11
N ALA A 109 1.54 -8.23 -8.10
CA ALA A 109 1.59 -9.35 -7.17
C ALA A 109 1.36 -10.69 -7.89
N GLU A 110 0.39 -10.75 -8.79
CA GLU A 110 0.14 -11.94 -9.60
C GLU A 110 1.33 -12.30 -10.49
N ARG A 111 1.93 -11.31 -11.16
CA ARG A 111 3.09 -11.52 -12.04
C ARG A 111 4.30 -12.05 -11.29
N HIS A 112 4.54 -11.55 -10.09
CA HIS A 112 5.65 -12.00 -9.24
C HIS A 112 5.33 -13.26 -8.43
N GLU A 113 4.10 -13.73 -8.45
CA GLU A 113 3.63 -14.81 -7.58
C GLU A 113 3.90 -14.50 -6.10
N MET A 114 3.64 -13.26 -5.72
CA MET A 114 3.82 -12.74 -4.36
C MET A 114 2.49 -12.35 -3.74
N ALA A 115 2.42 -12.31 -2.42
CA ALA A 115 1.31 -11.70 -1.71
C ALA A 115 1.35 -10.18 -1.82
N LEU A 116 0.18 -9.55 -1.76
CA LEU A 116 -0.02 -8.10 -1.65
C LEU A 116 -0.35 -7.75 -0.20
N LEU A 117 0.44 -6.88 0.39
CA LEU A 117 0.24 -6.37 1.75
C LEU A 117 -0.35 -4.96 1.67
N THR A 118 -1.55 -4.78 2.21
CA THR A 118 -2.32 -3.53 2.10
C THR A 118 -3.03 -3.18 3.41
N ALA A 119 -3.26 -1.90 3.64
CA ALA A 119 -4.14 -1.42 4.70
C ALA A 119 -5.55 -1.06 4.18
N ASP A 120 -5.80 -1.23 2.87
CA ASP A 120 -7.07 -0.91 2.24
C ASP A 120 -7.93 -2.17 2.05
N SER A 121 -9.03 -2.26 2.80
CA SER A 121 -9.96 -3.38 2.71
C SER A 121 -10.80 -3.39 1.43
N GLN A 122 -10.79 -2.33 0.63
CA GLN A 122 -11.56 -2.26 -0.61
C GLN A 122 -11.06 -3.27 -1.65
N ILE A 123 -9.78 -3.62 -1.64
CA ILE A 123 -9.22 -4.61 -2.56
C ILE A 123 -9.87 -5.97 -2.34
N GLU A 124 -9.89 -6.47 -1.11
CA GLU A 124 -10.52 -7.76 -0.81
C GLU A 124 -12.04 -7.74 -0.98
N ARG A 125 -12.69 -6.59 -0.76
CA ARG A 125 -14.14 -6.43 -0.90
C ARG A 125 -14.61 -6.16 -2.32
N SER A 126 -13.70 -5.94 -3.27
CA SER A 126 -14.04 -5.56 -4.64
C SER A 126 -14.82 -6.64 -5.41
N GLY A 127 -14.70 -7.89 -5.00
CA GLY A 127 -15.27 -9.03 -5.74
C GLY A 127 -14.51 -9.37 -7.02
N ALA A 128 -13.39 -8.72 -7.32
CA ALA A 128 -12.55 -9.03 -8.47
C ALA A 128 -11.96 -10.45 -8.33
N LEU A 129 -11.77 -11.13 -9.48
CA LEU A 129 -11.17 -12.47 -9.52
C LEU A 129 -9.64 -12.36 -9.42
N ILE A 130 -9.17 -12.10 -8.20
CA ILE A 130 -7.77 -11.91 -7.86
C ILE A 130 -7.10 -13.26 -7.68
N LYS A 131 -5.92 -13.45 -8.30
CA LYS A 131 -5.16 -14.71 -8.26
C LYS A 131 -4.01 -14.70 -7.27
N CYS A 132 -3.69 -13.55 -6.66
CA CYS A 132 -2.70 -13.48 -5.60
C CYS A 132 -3.35 -13.51 -4.22
N GLU A 133 -2.56 -13.81 -3.19
CA GLU A 133 -2.97 -13.59 -1.80
C GLU A 133 -3.01 -12.09 -1.51
N VAL A 134 -4.08 -11.61 -0.90
CA VAL A 134 -4.21 -10.23 -0.41
C VAL A 134 -4.25 -10.27 1.10
N ILE A 135 -3.24 -9.69 1.75
CA ILE A 135 -3.14 -9.59 3.20
C ILE A 135 -3.56 -8.17 3.60
N THR A 136 -4.77 -8.05 4.11
CA THR A 136 -5.31 -6.76 4.56
C THR A 136 -5.04 -6.58 6.05
N ILE A 137 -4.31 -5.51 6.39
CA ILE A 137 -4.00 -5.17 7.77
C ILE A 137 -5.15 -4.36 8.35
N LYS A 138 -5.68 -4.83 9.46
CA LYS A 138 -6.75 -4.17 10.21
C LYS A 138 -6.22 -3.78 11.59
N PRO A 139 -6.56 -2.57 12.07
CA PRO A 139 -6.20 -2.20 13.45
C PRO A 139 -6.88 -3.16 14.43
N ALA A 140 -6.22 -3.40 15.56
CA ALA A 140 -6.86 -4.10 16.66
C ALA A 140 -8.11 -3.33 17.07
N THR A 141 -9.21 -4.03 17.24
CA THR A 141 -10.41 -3.40 17.80
C THR A 141 -10.15 -3.05 19.26
N GLU A 142 -10.43 -1.82 19.63
CA GLU A 142 -10.51 -1.46 21.05
C GLU A 142 -11.56 -2.36 21.71
N ARG A 143 -11.16 -3.02 22.77
CA ARG A 143 -12.09 -3.80 23.61
C ARG A 143 -12.69 -2.91 24.66
#